data_b0f5c27e766a8789f48089a14d097619
#
_entry.id   b0f5c27e766a8789f48089a14d097619
#
_cell.length_a   1.000
_cell.length_b   1.000
_cell.length_c   1.000
_cell.angle_alpha   90.00
_cell.angle_beta   90.00
_cell.angle_gamma   90.00
#
_symmetry.space_group_name_H-M   'P 1'
#
loop_
_entity.id
_entity.type
_entity.pdbx_description
1 polymer ?
#
loop_
_entity_poly.entity_id
_entity_poly.type
_entity_poly.pdbx_seq_one_letter_code
_entity_poly.pdbx_strand_id
1 'polypeptide(L)'
;MSKILVLAGGSVKGAFQAGVIKALFEKGYQPDAIYGVSAGSLNAAYLVNQFGQQVNAGTPLSYTQAAQDLWDFWELRITRPACLSKPFNIFQLGWTALTKSFKGLVDTSPLRDLLSDVLQERNLNSSPVALKVGAVNIMEGTMHYVDPSLDFALA
;
A
#
# COMPACT_ATOMS: atom_id res chain seq x y z
N MET A 1 5.67 -25.32 -2.45
CA MET A 1 5.22 -24.49 -3.57
C MET A 1 4.94 -23.11 -3.00
N SER A 2 5.64 -22.07 -3.47
CA SER A 2 5.44 -20.72 -2.95
C SER A 2 4.08 -20.17 -3.37
N LYS A 3 3.36 -19.56 -2.42
CA LYS A 3 2.07 -18.92 -2.65
C LYS A 3 2.28 -17.41 -2.79
N ILE A 4 1.81 -16.83 -3.86
CA ILE A 4 1.95 -15.39 -4.13
C ILE A 4 0.55 -14.77 -4.21
N LEU A 5 0.33 -13.70 -3.47
CA LEU A 5 -0.86 -12.86 -3.58
C LEU A 5 -0.55 -11.65 -4.44
N VAL A 6 -1.30 -11.45 -5.53
CA VAL A 6 -1.13 -10.32 -6.42
C VAL A 6 -2.33 -9.38 -6.32
N LEU A 7 -2.08 -8.12 -5.99
CA LEU A 7 -3.09 -7.10 -5.75
C LEU A 7 -3.00 -6.00 -6.80
N ALA A 8 -4.03 -5.90 -7.63
CA ALA A 8 -4.09 -4.92 -8.71
C ALA A 8 -4.37 -3.49 -8.21
N GLY A 9 -4.07 -2.50 -9.01
CA GLY A 9 -4.50 -1.12 -8.80
C GLY A 9 -6.02 -0.97 -8.94
N GLY A 10 -6.58 0.12 -8.43
CA GLY A 10 -8.01 0.38 -8.58
C GLY A 10 -8.57 1.46 -7.68
N SER A 11 -7.75 2.35 -7.12
CA SER A 11 -8.19 3.45 -6.25
C SER A 11 -9.06 2.91 -5.10
N VAL A 12 -10.26 3.44 -4.90
CA VAL A 12 -11.19 3.03 -3.84
C VAL A 12 -11.64 1.56 -3.90
N LYS A 13 -11.41 0.87 -5.03
CA LYS A 13 -11.64 -0.58 -5.13
C LYS A 13 -10.67 -1.40 -4.27
N GLY A 14 -9.64 -0.77 -3.69
CA GLY A 14 -8.80 -1.40 -2.66
C GLY A 14 -9.60 -1.88 -1.44
N ALA A 15 -10.71 -1.23 -1.10
CA ALA A 15 -11.64 -1.69 -0.06
C ALA A 15 -12.25 -3.07 -0.39
N PHE A 16 -12.64 -3.30 -1.66
CA PHE A 16 -13.12 -4.61 -2.11
C PHE A 16 -12.04 -5.68 -1.96
N GLN A 17 -10.78 -5.35 -2.30
CA GLN A 17 -9.66 -6.28 -2.10
C GLN A 17 -9.49 -6.65 -0.63
N ALA A 18 -9.64 -5.70 0.31
CA ALA A 18 -9.56 -5.99 1.75
C ALA A 18 -10.57 -7.05 2.17
N GLY A 19 -11.82 -6.97 1.68
CA GLY A 19 -12.83 -8.00 1.91
C GLY A 19 -12.48 -9.37 1.33
N VAL A 20 -11.92 -9.40 0.12
CA VAL A 20 -11.46 -10.65 -0.52
C VAL A 20 -10.29 -11.25 0.26
N ILE A 21 -9.31 -10.45 0.67
CA ILE A 21 -8.17 -10.89 1.46
C ILE A 21 -8.63 -11.51 2.78
N LYS A 22 -9.57 -10.85 3.46
CA LYS A 22 -10.16 -11.35 4.71
C LYS A 22 -10.76 -12.74 4.50
N ALA A 23 -11.60 -12.91 3.47
CA ALA A 23 -12.21 -14.21 3.17
C ALA A 23 -11.19 -15.29 2.80
N LEU A 24 -10.10 -14.94 2.09
CA LEU A 24 -9.03 -15.87 1.74
C LEU A 24 -8.26 -16.33 2.98
N PHE A 25 -7.89 -15.40 3.87
CA PHE A 25 -7.12 -15.71 5.07
C PHE A 25 -7.95 -16.49 6.09
N GLU A 26 -9.24 -16.22 6.21
CA GLU A 26 -10.19 -17.03 7.00
C GLU A 26 -10.29 -18.49 6.49
N LYS A 27 -10.09 -18.70 5.19
CA LYS A 27 -10.02 -20.04 4.57
C LYS A 27 -8.63 -20.69 4.64
N GLY A 28 -7.70 -20.09 5.37
CA GLY A 28 -6.36 -20.62 5.60
C GLY A 28 -5.37 -20.36 4.45
N TYR A 29 -5.67 -19.44 3.52
CA TYR A 29 -4.67 -19.00 2.56
C TYR A 29 -3.61 -18.15 3.28
N GLN A 30 -2.34 -18.52 3.09
CA GLN A 30 -1.18 -17.86 3.71
C GLN A 30 -0.14 -17.64 2.60
N PRO A 31 0.02 -16.42 2.08
CA PRO A 31 1.02 -16.11 1.07
C PRO A 31 2.43 -16.01 1.66
N ASP A 32 3.42 -16.43 0.88
CA ASP A 32 4.84 -16.23 1.16
C ASP A 32 5.32 -14.86 0.66
N ALA A 33 4.60 -14.29 -0.34
CA ALA A 33 4.89 -12.98 -0.89
C ALA A 33 3.61 -12.27 -1.35
N ILE A 34 3.60 -10.95 -1.23
CA ILE A 34 2.50 -10.10 -1.71
C ILE A 34 3.06 -9.07 -2.69
N TYR A 35 2.49 -9.04 -3.88
CA TYR A 35 2.79 -8.09 -4.94
C TYR A 35 1.64 -7.10 -5.04
N GLY A 36 1.94 -5.81 -5.07
CA GLY A 36 0.92 -4.77 -5.17
C GLY A 36 1.26 -3.68 -6.19
N VAL A 37 0.21 -3.11 -6.81
CA VAL A 37 0.30 -1.93 -7.67
C VAL A 37 -0.76 -0.92 -7.25
N SER A 38 -0.41 0.35 -7.07
CA SER A 38 -1.34 1.43 -6.67
C SER A 38 -2.08 1.08 -5.35
N ALA A 39 -3.42 1.06 -5.33
CA ALA A 39 -4.19 0.65 -4.16
C ALA A 39 -3.85 -0.76 -3.65
N GLY A 40 -3.44 -1.66 -4.55
CA GLY A 40 -2.91 -2.97 -4.17
C GLY A 40 -1.59 -2.89 -3.42
N SER A 41 -0.73 -1.89 -3.72
CA SER A 41 0.50 -1.64 -2.96
C SER A 41 0.19 -1.19 -1.53
N LEU A 42 -0.83 -0.34 -1.36
CA LEU A 42 -1.30 0.08 -0.04
C LEU A 42 -1.74 -1.11 0.80
N ASN A 43 -2.59 -1.98 0.24
CA ASN A 43 -3.06 -3.19 0.93
C ASN A 43 -1.91 -4.14 1.24
N ALA A 44 -1.00 -4.35 0.29
CA ALA A 44 0.17 -5.22 0.45
C ALA A 44 1.09 -4.71 1.57
N ALA A 45 1.45 -3.42 1.53
CA ALA A 45 2.34 -2.80 2.51
C ALA A 45 1.72 -2.82 3.92
N TYR A 46 0.42 -2.54 4.02
CA TYR A 46 -0.29 -2.60 5.29
C TYR A 46 -0.25 -4.01 5.90
N LEU A 47 -0.59 -5.05 5.12
CA LEU A 47 -0.55 -6.43 5.59
C LEU A 47 0.86 -6.86 6.04
N VAL A 48 1.88 -6.57 5.23
CA VAL A 48 3.26 -6.91 5.55
C VAL A 48 3.73 -6.19 6.80
N ASN A 49 3.33 -4.91 6.99
CA ASN A 49 3.59 -4.17 8.21
C ASN A 49 2.92 -4.84 9.43
N GLN A 50 1.66 -5.31 9.32
CA GLN A 50 0.98 -6.02 10.41
C GLN A 50 1.68 -7.34 10.77
N PHE A 51 2.12 -8.10 9.78
CA PHE A 51 2.90 -9.33 10.03
C PHE A 51 4.21 -9.03 10.77
N GLY A 52 4.95 -8.02 10.35
CA GLY A 52 6.18 -7.62 11.03
C GLY A 52 5.92 -7.06 12.43
N GLN A 53 4.84 -6.34 12.63
CA GLN A 53 4.42 -5.88 13.96
C GLN A 53 4.18 -7.06 14.93
N GLN A 54 3.48 -8.09 14.47
CA GLN A 54 3.24 -9.31 15.26
C GLN A 54 4.55 -10.00 15.62
N VAL A 55 5.49 -10.13 14.66
CA VAL A 55 6.85 -10.69 14.91
C VAL A 55 7.60 -9.85 15.92
N ASN A 56 7.62 -8.52 15.78
CA ASN A 56 8.33 -7.63 16.69
C ASN A 56 7.73 -7.61 18.11
N ALA A 57 6.43 -7.90 18.22
CA ALA A 57 5.73 -8.04 19.49
C ALA A 57 5.91 -9.43 20.13
N GLY A 58 6.53 -10.40 19.44
CA GLY A 58 6.66 -11.77 19.91
C GLY A 58 5.34 -12.55 19.95
N THR A 59 4.33 -12.09 19.20
CA THR A 59 3.02 -12.76 19.10
C THR A 59 2.99 -13.74 17.93
N PRO A 60 2.17 -14.81 18.02
CA PRO A 60 1.99 -15.73 16.91
C PRO A 60 1.48 -15.00 15.65
N LEU A 61 2.00 -15.38 14.48
CA LEU A 61 1.58 -14.82 13.21
C LEU A 61 0.11 -15.17 12.92
N SER A 62 -0.71 -14.15 12.79
CA SER A 62 -2.15 -14.28 12.51
C SER A 62 -2.52 -13.54 11.22
N TYR A 63 -2.72 -14.27 10.14
CA TYR A 63 -3.20 -13.73 8.86
C TYR A 63 -4.62 -13.18 8.98
N THR A 64 -5.48 -13.84 9.72
CA THR A 64 -6.87 -13.41 9.92
C THR A 64 -6.94 -12.08 10.68
N GLN A 65 -6.10 -11.89 11.71
CA GLN A 65 -6.04 -10.63 12.43
C GLN A 65 -5.53 -9.50 11.52
N ALA A 66 -4.44 -9.74 10.78
CA ALA A 66 -3.90 -8.75 9.86
C ALA A 66 -4.93 -8.34 8.78
N ALA A 67 -5.74 -9.28 8.30
CA ALA A 67 -6.80 -8.98 7.34
C ALA A 67 -7.99 -8.24 7.97
N GLN A 68 -8.31 -8.51 9.24
CA GLN A 68 -9.31 -7.73 9.97
C GLN A 68 -8.83 -6.30 10.18
N ASP A 69 -7.57 -6.11 10.58
CA ASP A 69 -6.96 -4.79 10.77
C ASP A 69 -6.94 -3.99 9.45
N LEU A 70 -6.69 -4.66 8.30
CA LEU A 70 -6.79 -4.04 6.98
C LEU A 70 -8.22 -3.62 6.65
N TRP A 71 -9.22 -4.44 6.98
CA TRP A 71 -10.62 -4.11 6.80
C TRP A 71 -10.99 -2.86 7.62
N ASP A 72 -10.63 -2.85 8.90
CA ASP A 72 -10.88 -1.72 9.80
C ASP A 72 -10.17 -0.45 9.36
N PHE A 73 -8.96 -0.58 8.81
CA PHE A 73 -8.22 0.52 8.21
C PHE A 73 -9.00 1.19 7.05
N TRP A 74 -9.59 0.39 6.15
CA TRP A 74 -10.42 0.93 5.09
C TRP A 74 -11.71 1.55 5.61
N GLU A 75 -12.37 0.92 6.57
CA GLU A 75 -13.64 1.38 7.12
C GLU A 75 -13.47 2.68 7.93
N LEU A 76 -12.42 2.77 8.74
CA LEU A 76 -12.25 3.86 9.70
C LEU A 76 -11.35 5.00 9.22
N ARG A 77 -10.33 4.70 8.41
CA ARG A 77 -9.31 5.68 8.00
C ARG A 77 -9.50 6.17 6.56
N ILE A 78 -10.01 5.35 5.66
CA ILE A 78 -10.22 5.71 4.26
C ILE A 78 -11.72 5.88 3.97
N THR A 79 -12.36 6.75 4.71
CA THR A 79 -13.81 6.98 4.63
C THR A 79 -14.25 7.78 3.40
N ARG A 80 -13.33 8.48 2.73
CA ARG A 80 -13.59 9.35 1.58
C ARG A 80 -12.42 9.32 0.60
N PRO A 81 -12.65 9.51 -0.71
CA PRO A 81 -11.57 9.64 -1.70
C PRO A 81 -10.56 10.74 -1.35
N ALA A 82 -11.00 11.82 -0.69
CA ALA A 82 -10.13 12.91 -0.23
C ALA A 82 -9.08 12.49 0.81
N CYS A 83 -9.24 11.33 1.47
CA CYS A 83 -8.23 10.77 2.36
C CYS A 83 -7.01 10.23 1.60
N LEU A 84 -7.19 9.90 0.31
CA LEU A 84 -6.12 9.37 -0.55
C LEU A 84 -5.48 10.46 -1.41
N SER A 85 -6.29 11.41 -1.87
CA SER A 85 -5.80 12.46 -2.77
C SER A 85 -6.76 13.64 -2.84
N LYS A 86 -6.21 14.82 -3.11
CA LYS A 86 -6.97 16.04 -3.37
C LYS A 86 -6.70 16.52 -4.80
N PRO A 87 -7.74 16.89 -5.58
CA PRO A 87 -7.51 17.52 -6.88
C PRO A 87 -6.85 18.88 -6.69
N PHE A 88 -5.89 19.21 -7.55
CA PHE A 88 -5.37 20.57 -7.59
C PHE A 88 -6.45 21.56 -8.07
N ASN A 89 -6.47 22.74 -7.47
CA ASN A 89 -7.31 23.82 -7.94
C ASN A 89 -6.81 24.28 -9.33
N ILE A 90 -7.75 24.64 -10.23
CA ILE A 90 -7.45 25.08 -11.61
C ILE A 90 -6.40 26.20 -11.64
N PHE A 91 -6.39 27.11 -10.65
CA PHE A 91 -5.38 28.15 -10.53
C PHE A 91 -3.99 27.58 -10.21
N GLN A 92 -3.88 26.56 -9.38
CA GLN A 92 -2.62 25.89 -9.05
C GLN A 92 -2.08 25.12 -10.26
N LEU A 93 -2.95 24.46 -11.03
CA LEU A 93 -2.59 23.79 -12.28
C LEU A 93 -2.06 24.80 -13.33
N GLY A 94 -2.72 25.94 -13.50
CA GLY A 94 -2.28 27.00 -14.40
C GLY A 94 -0.91 27.57 -14.01
N TRP A 95 -0.68 27.85 -12.72
CA TRP A 95 0.59 28.37 -12.23
C TRP A 95 1.73 27.38 -12.35
N THR A 96 1.51 26.10 -12.04
CA THR A 96 2.53 25.03 -12.16
C THR A 96 2.87 24.74 -13.62
N ALA A 97 1.91 24.85 -14.54
CA ALA A 97 2.15 24.75 -15.97
C ALA A 97 3.01 25.90 -16.49
N LEU A 98 2.76 27.15 -16.04
CA LEU A 98 3.54 28.33 -16.43
C LEU A 98 4.98 28.29 -15.91
N THR A 99 5.21 27.74 -14.70
CA THR A 99 6.53 27.68 -14.06
C THR A 99 7.35 26.45 -14.41
N LYS A 100 6.86 25.58 -15.33
CA LYS A 100 7.46 24.26 -15.66
C LYS A 100 7.68 23.36 -14.43
N SER A 101 7.00 23.63 -13.33
CA SER A 101 7.10 22.91 -12.06
C SER A 101 5.96 21.90 -11.91
N PHE A 102 5.63 21.19 -12.99
CA PHE A 102 4.54 20.21 -12.99
C PHE A 102 4.91 19.00 -12.13
N LYS A 103 4.30 18.90 -10.94
CA LYS A 103 4.52 17.80 -9.98
C LYS A 103 3.43 16.73 -10.00
N GLY A 104 2.51 16.78 -10.98
CA GLY A 104 1.39 15.83 -11.10
C GLY A 104 0.03 16.51 -11.14
N LEU A 105 -1.02 15.73 -11.41
CA LEU A 105 -2.40 16.22 -11.52
C LEU A 105 -3.16 16.22 -10.20
N VAL A 106 -2.61 15.55 -9.18
CA VAL A 106 -3.28 15.29 -7.91
C VAL A 106 -2.27 15.43 -6.77
N ASP A 107 -2.70 16.08 -5.68
CA ASP A 107 -1.93 16.14 -4.44
C ASP A 107 -2.10 14.82 -3.67
N THR A 108 -1.01 14.07 -3.51
CA THR A 108 -0.95 12.80 -2.79
C THR A 108 -0.44 12.93 -1.35
N SER A 109 -0.24 14.16 -0.85
CA SER A 109 0.21 14.39 0.53
C SER A 109 -0.68 13.70 1.57
N PRO A 110 -2.03 13.68 1.46
CA PRO A 110 -2.85 12.98 2.43
C PRO A 110 -2.56 11.48 2.51
N LEU A 111 -2.27 10.85 1.37
CA LEU A 111 -1.88 9.44 1.34
C LEU A 111 -0.51 9.24 1.98
N ARG A 112 0.45 10.12 1.69
CA ARG A 112 1.79 10.05 2.29
C ARG A 112 1.72 10.17 3.81
N ASP A 113 0.96 11.14 4.32
CA ASP A 113 0.78 11.35 5.76
C ASP A 113 0.13 10.11 6.40
N LEU A 114 -0.91 9.56 5.77
CA LEU A 114 -1.57 8.34 6.22
C LEU A 114 -0.62 7.14 6.27
N LEU A 115 0.22 6.96 5.24
CA LEU A 115 1.20 5.88 5.18
C LEU A 115 2.29 6.04 6.24
N SER A 116 2.78 7.26 6.45
CA SER A 116 3.77 7.58 7.49
C SER A 116 3.26 7.29 8.91
N ASP A 117 1.96 7.45 9.12
CA ASP A 117 1.32 7.14 10.41
C ASP A 117 1.24 5.63 10.69
N VAL A 118 1.03 4.81 9.65
CA VAL A 118 0.68 3.39 9.84
C VAL A 118 1.81 2.43 9.46
N LEU A 119 2.72 2.80 8.57
CA LEU A 119 3.82 1.95 8.13
C LEU A 119 5.09 2.27 8.91
N GLN A 120 5.77 1.22 9.37
CA GLN A 120 7.06 1.33 10.04
C GLN A 120 8.09 0.46 9.32
N GLU A 121 9.22 1.06 8.94
CA GLU A 121 10.31 0.37 8.27
C GLU A 121 10.74 -0.90 9.04
N ARG A 122 10.85 -0.79 10.37
CA ARG A 122 11.18 -1.94 11.23
C ARG A 122 10.22 -3.12 11.02
N ASN A 123 8.91 -2.85 10.90
CA ASN A 123 7.91 -3.90 10.72
C ASN A 123 8.02 -4.51 9.32
N LEU A 124 8.18 -3.68 8.28
CA LEU A 124 8.36 -4.16 6.91
C LEU A 124 9.58 -5.10 6.81
N ASN A 125 10.68 -4.74 7.46
CA ASN A 125 11.91 -5.53 7.47
C ASN A 125 11.83 -6.83 8.32
N SER A 126 10.96 -6.86 9.32
CA SER A 126 10.77 -8.02 10.20
C SER A 126 9.71 -8.99 9.71
N SER A 127 8.98 -8.66 8.67
CA SER A 127 7.90 -9.51 8.15
C SER A 127 8.45 -10.80 7.53
N PRO A 128 7.84 -11.96 7.82
CA PRO A 128 8.18 -13.22 7.15
C PRO A 128 7.55 -13.32 5.74
N VAL A 129 6.68 -12.38 5.38
CA VAL A 129 6.02 -12.32 4.07
C VAL A 129 6.69 -11.22 3.25
N ALA A 130 7.23 -11.59 2.09
CA ALA A 130 7.92 -10.65 1.20
C ALA A 130 6.95 -9.64 0.57
N LEU A 131 7.37 -8.37 0.46
CA LEU A 131 6.63 -7.31 -0.21
C LEU A 131 7.30 -6.92 -1.53
N LYS A 132 6.52 -6.78 -2.58
CA LYS A 132 6.94 -6.19 -3.85
C LYS A 132 5.95 -5.14 -4.30
N VAL A 133 6.42 -3.90 -4.47
CA VAL A 133 5.61 -2.76 -4.91
C VAL A 133 5.93 -2.42 -6.36
N GLY A 134 4.93 -2.42 -7.21
CA GLY A 134 5.07 -2.04 -8.61
C GLY A 134 5.02 -0.53 -8.78
N ALA A 135 6.07 0.05 -9.36
CA ALA A 135 6.16 1.45 -9.74
C ALA A 135 6.52 1.58 -11.24
N VAL A 136 6.00 2.61 -11.90
CA VAL A 136 6.29 2.89 -13.31
C VAL A 136 7.32 4.00 -13.39
N ASN A 137 8.44 3.74 -14.07
CA ASN A 137 9.36 4.77 -14.49
C ASN A 137 8.78 5.47 -15.72
N ILE A 138 8.25 6.68 -15.52
CA ILE A 138 7.57 7.44 -16.59
C ILE A 138 8.53 7.83 -17.72
N MET A 139 9.82 8.05 -17.40
CA MET A 139 10.82 8.45 -18.39
C MET A 139 11.18 7.31 -19.35
N GLU A 140 11.19 6.10 -18.85
CA GLU A 140 11.56 4.89 -19.61
C GLU A 140 10.35 4.08 -20.09
N GLY A 141 9.16 4.36 -19.54
CA GLY A 141 7.95 3.59 -19.82
C GLY A 141 8.00 2.16 -19.28
N THR A 142 8.88 1.88 -18.31
CA THR A 142 9.10 0.55 -17.74
C THR A 142 8.47 0.40 -16.37
N MET A 143 8.03 -0.82 -16.04
CA MET A 143 7.55 -1.15 -14.71
C MET A 143 8.69 -1.79 -13.90
N HIS A 144 8.92 -1.26 -12.72
CA HIS A 144 9.86 -1.80 -11.76
C HIS A 144 9.12 -2.31 -10.54
N TYR A 145 9.59 -3.43 -9.98
CA TYR A 145 9.12 -3.92 -8.68
C TYR A 145 10.19 -3.61 -7.63
N VAL A 146 9.84 -2.74 -6.71
CA VAL A 146 10.69 -2.33 -5.60
C VAL A 146 10.45 -3.27 -4.42
N ASP A 147 11.53 -3.68 -3.77
CA ASP A 147 11.49 -4.37 -2.49
C ASP A 147 11.71 -3.34 -1.37
N PRO A 148 10.67 -2.94 -0.62
CA PRO A 148 10.84 -1.92 0.40
C PRO A 148 11.78 -2.32 1.55
N SER A 149 12.02 -3.62 1.74
CA SER A 149 13.00 -4.10 2.72
C SER A 149 14.46 -3.84 2.30
N LEU A 150 14.68 -3.64 1.00
CA LEU A 150 16.02 -3.36 0.44
C LEU A 150 16.18 -1.90 0.02
N ASP A 151 15.11 -1.24 -0.41
CA ASP A 151 15.12 0.06 -1.09
C ASP A 151 14.12 1.06 -0.48
N PHE A 152 13.97 1.10 0.84
CA PHE A 152 12.99 1.97 1.52
C PHE A 152 13.09 3.46 1.12
N ALA A 153 14.27 3.92 0.71
CA ALA A 153 14.50 5.30 0.26
C ALA A 153 13.88 5.62 -1.13
N LEU A 154 13.47 4.61 -1.90
CA LEU A 154 12.96 4.74 -3.26
C LEU A 154 11.44 4.47 -3.37
N ALA A 155 10.82 3.98 -2.32
CA ALA A 155 9.39 3.64 -2.27
C ALA A 155 8.56 4.76 -1.63
#